data_e6cab67f7855d5a028257cad939b94d0
#
_entry.id   e6cab67f7855d5a028257cad939b94d0
#
_cell.length_a   1.000
_cell.length_b   1.000
_cell.length_c   1.000
_cell.angle_alpha   90.00
_cell.angle_beta   90.00
_cell.angle_gamma   90.00
#
_symmetry.space_group_name_H-M   'P 1'
#
loop_
_entity.id
_entity.type
_entity.pdbx_description
1 polymer ?
#
loop_
_entity_poly.entity_id
_entity_poly.type
_entity_poly.pdbx_seq_one_letter_code
_entity_poly.pdbx_strand_id
1 'polypeptide(L)'
;MRFAYADPPYIGQARRHYQREEVDHMKLILDLVHDYPDGWALSCSSSSLEEILSLCRIYVGRNKVRIGSWVKSFGAFKRGVRPAYMWEPIIFLGGRNPCNGYRAIIPEKNGKQTTPKDFIVEPITLKKGLVGAKPEKVCNWILDLLNFQPSDYLVDLYPGTGVMGRVAARRGGPDV
;
A
#
# COMPACT_ATOMS: atom_id res chain seq x y z
N MET A 1 16.43 -6.06 -3.26
CA MET A 1 16.07 -4.80 -2.56
C MET A 1 15.18 -5.14 -1.37
N ARG A 2 15.09 -4.25 -0.39
CA ARG A 2 14.25 -4.43 0.80
C ARG A 2 13.14 -3.39 0.81
N PHE A 3 11.91 -3.85 0.72
CA PHE A 3 10.71 -3.02 0.68
C PHE A 3 9.88 -3.16 1.95
N ALA A 4 9.04 -2.17 2.23
CA ALA A 4 8.02 -2.26 3.27
C ALA A 4 6.62 -2.00 2.72
N TYR A 5 5.65 -2.67 3.33
CA TYR A 5 4.25 -2.33 3.24
C TYR A 5 3.67 -2.05 4.61
N ALA A 6 2.92 -0.98 4.75
CA ALA A 6 2.23 -0.62 5.97
C ALA A 6 0.73 -0.39 5.70
N ASP A 7 -0.13 -1.09 6.42
CA ASP A 7 -1.59 -0.90 6.43
C ASP A 7 -2.06 -0.71 7.88
N PRO A 8 -1.63 0.38 8.55
CA PRO A 8 -1.96 0.60 9.95
C PRO A 8 -3.45 0.87 10.14
N PRO A 9 -3.98 0.72 11.36
CA PRO A 9 -5.24 1.34 11.70
C PRO A 9 -5.23 2.82 11.31
N TYR A 10 -6.23 3.26 10.55
CA TYR A 10 -6.30 4.64 10.09
C TYR A 10 -6.52 5.59 11.26
N ILE A 11 -6.06 6.83 11.14
CA ILE A 11 -6.15 7.86 12.17
C ILE A 11 -7.58 7.93 12.73
N GLY A 12 -7.71 7.85 14.04
CA GLY A 12 -8.99 7.83 14.76
C GLY A 12 -9.79 6.53 14.68
N GLN A 13 -9.23 5.45 14.11
CA GLN A 13 -9.92 4.17 13.95
C GLN A 13 -9.34 3.04 14.82
N ALA A 14 -8.15 3.22 15.41
CA ALA A 14 -7.46 2.17 16.14
C ALA A 14 -8.27 1.67 17.35
N ARG A 15 -8.77 2.57 18.19
CA ARG A 15 -9.61 2.22 19.36
C ARG A 15 -10.95 1.61 18.94
N ARG A 16 -11.56 2.14 17.88
CA ARG A 16 -12.90 1.77 17.44
C ARG A 16 -12.98 0.36 16.85
N HIS A 17 -11.96 -0.05 16.10
CA HIS A 17 -11.99 -1.30 15.34
C HIS A 17 -11.01 -2.35 15.83
N TYR A 18 -9.94 -1.95 16.51
CA TYR A 18 -8.85 -2.86 16.89
C TYR A 18 -8.59 -2.92 18.39
N GLN A 19 -9.27 -2.10 19.21
CA GLN A 19 -9.06 -2.00 20.67
C GLN A 19 -7.57 -1.78 21.03
N ARG A 20 -6.85 -1.03 20.19
CA ARG A 20 -5.42 -0.72 20.32
C ARG A 20 -5.23 0.78 20.49
N GLU A 21 -4.06 1.15 20.95
CA GLU A 21 -3.61 2.55 20.95
C GLU A 21 -3.52 3.08 19.52
N GLU A 22 -3.65 4.39 19.37
CA GLU A 22 -3.47 5.05 18.06
C GLU A 22 -2.02 4.88 17.58
N VAL A 23 -1.87 4.66 16.30
CA VAL A 23 -0.55 4.54 15.67
C VAL A 23 0.09 5.92 15.58
N ASP A 24 1.31 6.03 16.04
CA ASP A 24 2.15 7.21 15.78
C ASP A 24 2.57 7.22 14.30
N HIS A 25 1.80 7.89 13.46
CA HIS A 25 2.05 7.98 12.02
C HIS A 25 3.32 8.77 11.69
N MET A 26 3.73 9.70 12.56
CA MET A 26 4.99 10.41 12.40
C MET A 26 6.17 9.45 12.53
N LYS A 27 6.19 8.67 13.63
CA LYS A 27 7.21 7.65 13.84
C LYS A 27 7.19 6.60 12.73
N LEU A 28 6.01 6.13 12.32
CA LEU A 28 5.87 5.16 11.23
C LEU A 28 6.51 5.67 9.93
N ILE A 29 6.28 6.92 9.55
CA ILE A 29 6.85 7.49 8.32
C ILE A 29 8.38 7.64 8.47
N LEU A 30 8.88 8.03 9.63
CA LEU A 30 10.32 8.08 9.90
C LEU A 30 10.96 6.70 9.77
N ASP A 31 10.36 5.67 10.37
CA ASP A 31 10.84 4.28 10.30
C ASP A 31 10.83 3.78 8.83
N LEU A 32 9.75 4.07 8.07
CA LEU A 32 9.66 3.72 6.64
C LEU A 32 10.79 4.36 5.81
N VAL A 33 11.08 5.63 6.04
CA VAL A 33 12.11 6.37 5.30
C VAL A 33 13.50 5.88 5.64
N HIS A 34 13.76 5.62 6.93
CA HIS A 34 15.08 5.24 7.44
C HIS A 34 15.41 3.77 7.14
N ASP A 35 14.47 2.87 7.42
CA ASP A 35 14.73 1.43 7.41
C ASP A 35 14.49 0.79 6.03
N TYR A 36 13.73 1.47 5.13
CA TYR A 36 13.36 0.97 3.81
C TYR A 36 13.69 1.98 2.69
N PRO A 37 14.95 2.35 2.53
CA PRO A 37 15.37 3.34 1.53
C PRO A 37 15.15 2.86 0.09
N ASP A 38 15.03 1.55 -0.14
CA ASP A 38 14.74 0.98 -1.46
C ASP A 38 13.30 1.28 -1.91
N GLY A 39 12.37 1.40 -0.97
CA GLY A 39 10.99 1.76 -1.24
C GLY A 39 9.99 1.20 -0.24
N TRP A 40 8.85 1.83 -0.18
CA TRP A 40 7.74 1.43 0.67
C TRP A 40 6.39 1.89 0.13
N ALA A 41 5.33 1.24 0.60
CA ALA A 41 3.96 1.64 0.34
C ALA A 41 3.17 1.71 1.65
N LEU A 42 2.36 2.76 1.80
CA LEU A 42 1.55 3.05 2.99
C LEU A 42 0.09 3.25 2.58
N SER A 43 -0.80 2.41 3.12
CA SER A 43 -2.24 2.60 3.00
C SER A 43 -2.73 3.63 4.01
N CYS A 44 -3.64 4.50 3.60
CA CYS A 44 -4.34 5.39 4.53
C CYS A 44 -5.79 5.62 4.09
N SER A 45 -6.58 6.30 4.92
CA SER A 45 -7.92 6.73 4.51
C SER A 45 -7.86 8.01 3.68
N SER A 46 -8.85 8.22 2.82
CA SER A 46 -8.96 9.50 2.09
C SER A 46 -9.16 10.70 3.03
N SER A 47 -9.73 10.49 4.22
CA SER A 47 -9.91 11.54 5.22
C SER A 47 -8.63 11.93 5.97
N SER A 48 -7.65 11.03 6.05
CA SER A 48 -6.35 11.30 6.68
C SER A 48 -5.23 11.60 5.69
N LEU A 49 -5.55 11.66 4.40
CA LEU A 49 -4.54 11.81 3.34
C LEU A 49 -3.73 13.09 3.48
N GLU A 50 -4.39 14.21 3.79
CA GLU A 50 -3.71 15.51 3.94
C GLU A 50 -2.68 15.48 5.06
N GLU A 51 -3.04 14.92 6.21
CA GLU A 51 -2.14 14.79 7.36
C GLU A 51 -0.93 13.91 7.03
N ILE A 52 -1.16 12.74 6.44
CA ILE A 52 -0.08 11.83 6.04
C ILE A 52 0.84 12.45 4.98
N LEU A 53 0.29 13.15 3.99
CA LEU A 53 1.11 13.85 2.99
C LEU A 53 1.91 15.00 3.59
N SER A 54 1.37 15.68 4.60
CA SER A 54 2.10 16.73 5.32
C SER A 54 3.31 16.16 6.07
N LEU A 55 3.15 15.01 6.73
CA LEU A 55 4.27 14.29 7.35
C LEU A 55 5.29 13.82 6.31
N CYS A 56 4.83 13.24 5.19
CA CYS A 56 5.73 12.85 4.09
C CYS A 56 6.50 14.06 3.54
N ARG A 57 5.89 15.23 3.42
CA ARG A 57 6.57 16.45 2.98
C ARG A 57 7.71 16.86 3.91
N ILE A 58 7.52 16.69 5.21
CA ILE A 58 8.52 17.04 6.23
C ILE A 58 9.71 16.07 6.17
N TYR A 59 9.45 14.77 6.16
CA TYR A 59 10.48 13.73 6.37
C TYR A 59 11.07 13.18 5.07
N VAL A 60 10.33 13.22 3.97
CA VAL A 60 10.76 12.71 2.65
C VAL A 60 11.15 13.86 1.72
N GLY A 61 10.47 14.99 1.83
CA GLY A 61 10.63 16.14 0.94
C GLY A 61 9.50 16.27 -0.08
N ARG A 62 9.45 17.44 -0.72
CA ARG A 62 8.41 17.77 -1.70
C ARG A 62 8.49 16.86 -2.93
N ASN A 63 7.34 16.43 -3.42
CA ASN A 63 7.17 15.70 -4.68
C ASN A 63 7.99 14.38 -4.78
N LYS A 64 8.36 13.80 -3.64
CA LYS A 64 9.10 12.54 -3.63
C LYS A 64 8.18 11.32 -3.59
N VAL A 65 7.06 11.42 -2.87
CA VAL A 65 6.06 10.35 -2.82
C VAL A 65 5.08 10.46 -3.99
N ARG A 66 4.57 9.31 -4.41
CA ARG A 66 3.46 9.20 -5.37
C ARG A 66 2.24 8.64 -4.66
N ILE A 67 1.08 8.84 -5.26
CA ILE A 67 -0.20 8.37 -4.73
C ILE A 67 -0.81 7.44 -5.76
N GLY A 68 -1.13 6.23 -5.35
CA GLY A 68 -2.01 5.32 -6.08
C GLY A 68 -3.41 5.30 -5.45
N SER A 69 -4.40 4.85 -6.18
CA SER A 69 -5.80 4.81 -5.75
C SER A 69 -6.39 3.42 -5.92
N TRP A 70 -6.75 2.77 -4.81
CA TRP A 70 -7.61 1.61 -4.87
C TRP A 70 -9.08 2.06 -4.86
N VAL A 71 -9.74 1.96 -6.01
CA VAL A 71 -11.16 2.28 -6.19
C VAL A 71 -11.98 1.01 -5.93
N LYS A 72 -12.95 1.12 -5.03
CA LYS A 72 -13.85 0.03 -4.66
C LYS A 72 -15.07 0.07 -5.56
N SER A 73 -15.28 -0.96 -6.36
CA SER A 73 -16.49 -1.08 -7.20
C SER A 73 -17.76 -1.26 -6.37
N PHE A 74 -17.61 -1.70 -5.13
CA PHE A 74 -18.66 -1.80 -4.13
C PHE A 74 -18.14 -1.29 -2.77
N GLY A 75 -18.88 -0.39 -2.14
CA GLY A 75 -18.57 0.15 -0.81
C GLY A 75 -19.75 -0.02 0.14
N ALA A 76 -19.45 -0.30 1.40
CA ALA A 76 -20.48 -0.31 2.43
C ALA A 76 -20.96 1.13 2.69
N PHE A 77 -22.25 1.38 2.51
CA PHE A 77 -22.85 2.66 2.88
C PHE A 77 -22.84 2.79 4.41
N LYS A 78 -22.24 3.86 4.90
CA LYS A 78 -22.25 4.20 6.32
C LYS A 78 -23.28 5.29 6.57
N ARG A 79 -24.16 5.09 7.56
CA ARG A 79 -25.14 6.11 7.98
C ARG A 79 -24.41 7.42 8.33
N GLY A 80 -24.91 8.53 7.78
CA GLY A 80 -24.35 9.86 8.02
C GLY A 80 -23.09 10.21 7.22
N VAL A 81 -22.66 9.34 6.31
CA VAL A 81 -21.50 9.59 5.42
C VAL A 81 -21.98 9.88 4.01
N ARG A 82 -21.70 11.09 3.51
CA ARG A 82 -22.02 11.52 2.16
C ARG A 82 -20.94 12.49 1.66
N PRO A 83 -20.29 12.22 0.51
CA PRO A 83 -20.40 11.01 -0.32
C PRO A 83 -19.82 9.77 0.35
N ALA A 84 -20.13 8.57 -0.17
CA ALA A 84 -19.58 7.32 0.34
C ALA A 84 -18.07 7.22 0.07
N TYR A 85 -17.32 6.61 0.98
CA TYR A 85 -15.88 6.35 0.79
C TYR A 85 -15.67 5.18 -0.17
N MET A 86 -15.43 5.48 -1.44
CA MET A 86 -15.30 4.49 -2.51
C MET A 86 -13.85 4.26 -2.97
N TRP A 87 -12.87 4.86 -2.31
CA TRP A 87 -11.46 4.66 -2.64
C TRP A 87 -10.56 4.77 -1.41
N GLU A 88 -9.41 4.14 -1.51
CA GLU A 88 -8.33 4.24 -0.54
C GLU A 88 -7.03 4.68 -1.23
N PRO A 89 -6.35 5.71 -0.72
CA PRO A 89 -5.04 6.11 -1.21
C PRO A 89 -3.96 5.13 -0.73
N ILE A 90 -3.01 4.87 -1.62
CA ILE A 90 -1.75 4.19 -1.34
C ILE A 90 -0.64 5.18 -1.64
N ILE A 91 0.04 5.65 -0.60
CA ILE A 91 1.20 6.53 -0.74
C ILE A 91 2.43 5.63 -0.90
N PHE A 92 3.27 5.88 -1.89
CA PHE A 92 4.45 5.06 -2.11
C PHE A 92 5.67 5.89 -2.50
N LEU A 93 6.83 5.38 -2.13
CA LEU A 93 8.14 5.98 -2.41
C LEU A 93 9.09 4.88 -2.89
N GLY A 94 10.05 5.26 -3.74
CA GLY A 94 11.10 4.36 -4.19
C GLY A 94 10.62 3.34 -5.19
N GLY A 95 11.12 2.13 -5.06
CA GLY A 95 10.96 1.09 -6.05
C GLY A 95 12.02 1.17 -7.16
N ARG A 96 12.08 0.12 -7.97
CA ARG A 96 13.01 0.13 -9.12
C ARG A 96 12.55 1.12 -10.17
N ASN A 97 13.43 2.04 -10.51
CA ASN A 97 13.20 2.93 -11.63
C ASN A 97 13.57 2.23 -12.94
N PRO A 98 12.64 2.04 -13.89
CA PRO A 98 12.92 1.44 -15.18
C PRO A 98 13.99 2.19 -15.97
N CYS A 99 14.14 3.52 -15.75
CA CYS A 99 15.11 4.36 -16.43
C CYS A 99 16.56 4.09 -16.03
N ASN A 100 16.81 3.38 -14.93
CA ASN A 100 18.16 3.06 -14.45
C ASN A 100 18.68 1.69 -14.97
N GLY A 101 18.20 1.24 -16.12
CA GLY A 101 18.63 -0.03 -16.73
C GLY A 101 18.00 -1.28 -16.13
N TYR A 102 17.20 -1.16 -15.08
CA TYR A 102 16.37 -2.24 -14.61
C TYR A 102 15.17 -2.39 -15.54
N ARG A 103 15.14 -3.47 -16.31
CA ARG A 103 13.90 -3.85 -17.00
C ARG A 103 12.84 -4.09 -15.95
N ALA A 104 11.79 -3.28 -15.97
CA ALA A 104 10.59 -3.65 -15.26
C ALA A 104 10.16 -5.02 -15.79
N ILE A 105 10.16 -6.05 -14.95
CA ILE A 105 9.49 -7.31 -15.29
C ILE A 105 7.99 -7.04 -15.12
N ILE A 106 7.47 -6.24 -16.03
CA ILE A 106 6.05 -6.05 -16.17
C ILE A 106 5.58 -7.21 -17.01
N PRO A 107 4.53 -7.94 -16.58
CA PRO A 107 4.00 -9.02 -17.39
C PRO A 107 3.77 -8.55 -18.82
N GLU A 108 4.44 -9.18 -19.77
CA GLU A 108 4.20 -8.92 -21.19
C GLU A 108 2.77 -9.36 -21.51
N LYS A 109 1.91 -8.41 -21.77
CA LYS A 109 0.66 -8.68 -22.45
C LYS A 109 0.89 -8.38 -23.94
N ASN A 110 0.95 -9.42 -24.76
CA ASN A 110 1.20 -9.32 -26.22
C ASN A 110 2.56 -8.68 -26.60
N GLY A 111 3.66 -9.03 -25.91
CA GLY A 111 5.00 -8.53 -26.23
C GLY A 111 5.25 -7.06 -25.91
N LYS A 112 4.33 -6.37 -25.24
CA LYS A 112 4.47 -4.98 -24.80
C LYS A 112 4.63 -4.89 -23.29
N GLN A 113 5.68 -4.25 -22.85
CA GLN A 113 5.84 -3.85 -21.46
C GLN A 113 4.74 -2.84 -21.09
N THR A 114 3.95 -3.14 -20.06
CA THR A 114 2.91 -2.25 -19.59
C THR A 114 3.32 -1.63 -18.25
N THR A 115 3.39 -0.31 -18.17
CA THR A 115 3.56 0.39 -16.90
C THR A 115 2.32 0.20 -16.03
N PRO A 116 2.46 -0.13 -14.74
CA PRO A 116 1.31 -0.23 -13.85
C PRO A 116 0.58 1.11 -13.80
N LYS A 117 -0.74 1.06 -13.82
CA LYS A 117 -1.56 2.25 -13.60
C LYS A 117 -1.47 2.66 -12.13
N ASP A 118 -1.54 3.94 -11.87
CA ASP A 118 -1.61 4.49 -10.52
C ASP A 118 -2.99 4.32 -9.85
N PHE A 119 -3.87 3.52 -10.45
CA PHE A 119 -5.12 3.10 -9.84
C PHE A 119 -5.47 1.65 -10.17
N ILE A 120 -6.25 1.04 -9.26
CA ILE A 120 -6.89 -0.26 -9.48
C ILE A 120 -8.36 -0.18 -9.07
N VAL A 121 -9.24 -0.84 -9.83
CA VAL A 121 -10.66 -1.02 -9.48
C VAL A 121 -10.85 -2.46 -9.04
N GLU A 122 -11.08 -2.68 -7.74
CA GLU A 122 -11.28 -4.02 -7.19
C GLU A 122 -12.26 -3.95 -6.02
N PRO A 123 -13.26 -4.85 -5.93
CA PRO A 123 -14.18 -4.89 -4.81
C PRO A 123 -13.48 -5.23 -3.50
N ILE A 124 -14.09 -4.83 -2.39
CA ILE A 124 -13.65 -5.24 -1.06
C ILE A 124 -13.82 -6.75 -0.86
N THR A 125 -12.96 -7.36 -0.05
CA THR A 125 -13.12 -8.77 0.32
C THR A 125 -14.17 -8.89 1.44
N LEU A 126 -15.31 -9.51 1.12
CA LEU A 126 -16.38 -9.80 2.09
C LEU A 126 -16.14 -11.16 2.76
N LYS A 127 -15.21 -11.24 3.71
CA LYS A 127 -15.06 -12.43 4.58
C LYS A 127 -15.63 -12.11 5.95
N LYS A 128 -16.58 -12.94 6.45
CA LYS A 128 -17.10 -12.81 7.82
C LYS A 128 -15.94 -12.83 8.81
N GLY A 129 -15.91 -11.85 9.72
CA GLY A 129 -14.93 -11.78 10.81
C GLY A 129 -13.61 -11.08 10.49
N LEU A 130 -13.37 -10.63 9.25
CA LEU A 130 -12.13 -9.93 8.87
C LEU A 130 -12.47 -8.59 8.24
N VAL A 131 -12.51 -7.55 9.08
CA VAL A 131 -12.67 -6.16 8.61
C VAL A 131 -11.32 -5.67 8.05
N GLY A 132 -11.35 -5.10 6.85
CA GLY A 132 -10.16 -4.44 6.27
C GLY A 132 -9.18 -5.34 5.53
N ALA A 133 -9.49 -6.64 5.33
CA ALA A 133 -8.61 -7.51 4.53
C ALA A 133 -8.46 -6.96 3.09
N LYS A 134 -7.22 -6.69 2.66
CA LYS A 134 -6.93 -6.27 1.28
C LYS A 134 -7.15 -7.42 0.30
N PRO A 135 -7.77 -7.20 -0.86
CA PRO A 135 -7.83 -8.20 -1.92
C PRO A 135 -6.43 -8.54 -2.46
N GLU A 136 -6.20 -9.81 -2.82
CA GLU A 136 -4.90 -10.24 -3.38
C GLU A 136 -4.49 -9.45 -4.62
N LYS A 137 -5.44 -9.05 -5.47
CA LYS A 137 -5.17 -8.22 -6.65
C LYS A 137 -4.65 -6.83 -6.28
N VAL A 138 -5.17 -6.24 -5.19
CA VAL A 138 -4.68 -4.96 -4.68
C VAL A 138 -3.26 -5.11 -4.15
N CYS A 139 -2.98 -6.19 -3.41
CA CYS A 139 -1.61 -6.48 -2.94
C CYS A 139 -0.63 -6.66 -4.11
N ASN A 140 -1.02 -7.41 -5.15
CA ASN A 140 -0.23 -7.56 -6.37
C ASN A 140 0.05 -6.22 -7.04
N TRP A 141 -0.97 -5.37 -7.19
CA TRP A 141 -0.83 -4.04 -7.78
C TRP A 141 0.11 -3.15 -6.96
N ILE A 142 0.07 -3.20 -5.62
CA ILE A 142 1.01 -2.46 -4.76
C ILE A 142 2.45 -2.91 -5.03
N LEU A 143 2.69 -4.22 -5.17
CA LEU A 143 4.01 -4.75 -5.53
C LEU A 143 4.44 -4.31 -6.95
N ASP A 144 3.48 -4.17 -7.88
CA ASP A 144 3.77 -3.63 -9.22
C ASP A 144 4.17 -2.16 -9.16
N LEU A 145 3.52 -1.33 -8.30
CA LEU A 145 3.91 0.07 -8.10
C LEU A 145 5.36 0.21 -7.60
N LEU A 146 5.83 -0.73 -6.76
CA LEU A 146 7.20 -0.79 -6.27
C LEU A 146 8.15 -1.49 -7.24
N ASN A 147 7.65 -2.07 -8.33
CA ASN A 147 8.42 -2.91 -9.27
C ASN A 147 9.16 -4.05 -8.53
N PHE A 148 8.45 -4.72 -7.63
CA PHE A 148 8.94 -5.83 -6.81
C PHE A 148 9.31 -7.03 -7.68
N GLN A 149 10.49 -7.61 -7.45
CA GLN A 149 11.07 -8.71 -8.20
C GLN A 149 11.22 -9.98 -7.34
N PRO A 150 11.37 -11.17 -7.93
CA PRO A 150 11.48 -12.43 -7.19
C PRO A 150 12.59 -12.50 -6.13
N SER A 151 13.67 -11.74 -6.29
CA SER A 151 14.79 -11.71 -5.33
C SER A 151 14.64 -10.65 -4.24
N ASP A 152 13.54 -9.92 -4.23
CA ASP A 152 13.32 -8.86 -3.26
C ASP A 152 12.70 -9.36 -1.97
N TYR A 153 12.96 -8.64 -0.91
CA TYR A 153 12.41 -8.88 0.42
C TYR A 153 11.34 -7.84 0.74
N LEU A 154 10.16 -8.29 1.17
CA LEU A 154 9.06 -7.43 1.62
C LEU A 154 8.82 -7.63 3.12
N VAL A 155 8.81 -6.54 3.87
CA VAL A 155 8.36 -6.53 5.27
C VAL A 155 6.94 -5.97 5.31
N ASP A 156 5.99 -6.77 5.79
CA ASP A 156 4.62 -6.34 6.07
C ASP A 156 4.53 -5.90 7.53
N LEU A 157 4.54 -4.58 7.78
CA LEU A 157 4.56 -4.01 9.13
C LEU A 157 3.25 -4.22 9.90
N TYR A 158 2.15 -4.45 9.19
CA TYR A 158 0.82 -4.68 9.77
C TYR A 158 0.18 -5.89 9.09
N PRO A 159 0.66 -7.10 9.31
CA PRO A 159 0.34 -8.27 8.49
C PRO A 159 -1.15 -8.64 8.50
N GLY A 160 -1.90 -8.30 9.54
CA GLY A 160 -3.34 -8.58 9.60
C GLY A 160 -3.67 -10.02 9.23
N THR A 161 -4.22 -10.24 8.01
CA THR A 161 -4.52 -11.57 7.48
C THR A 161 -3.33 -12.25 6.81
N GLY A 162 -2.19 -11.62 6.72
CA GLY A 162 -0.98 -12.11 6.05
C GLY A 162 -1.09 -12.18 4.52
N VAL A 163 -2.08 -11.51 3.93
CA VAL A 163 -2.30 -11.59 2.47
C VAL A 163 -1.14 -10.99 1.68
N MET A 164 -0.58 -9.88 2.14
CA MET A 164 0.53 -9.21 1.47
C MET A 164 1.79 -10.10 1.45
N GLY A 165 2.16 -10.69 2.60
CA GLY A 165 3.29 -11.61 2.69
C GLY A 165 3.11 -12.83 1.77
N ARG A 166 1.93 -13.47 1.77
CA ARG A 166 1.65 -14.59 0.86
C ARG A 166 1.76 -14.22 -0.62
N VAL A 167 1.33 -13.01 -0.98
CA VAL A 167 1.43 -12.52 -2.37
C VAL A 167 2.89 -12.28 -2.75
N ALA A 168 3.69 -11.69 -1.86
CA ALA A 168 5.12 -11.47 -2.07
C ALA A 168 5.88 -12.79 -2.21
N ALA A 169 5.61 -13.78 -1.34
CA ALA A 169 6.22 -15.11 -1.42
C ALA A 169 5.90 -15.81 -2.75
N ARG A 170 4.65 -15.75 -3.23
CA ARG A 170 4.28 -16.31 -4.54
C ARG A 170 4.98 -15.63 -5.73
N ARG A 171 5.46 -14.41 -5.57
CA ARG A 171 6.30 -13.72 -6.56
C ARG A 171 7.78 -14.08 -6.44
N GLY A 172 8.13 -15.03 -5.57
CA GLY A 172 9.50 -15.50 -5.36
C GLY A 172 10.28 -14.66 -4.36
N GLY A 173 9.61 -13.83 -3.58
CA GLY A 173 10.20 -13.25 -2.37
C GLY A 173 10.47 -14.35 -1.33
N PRO A 174 11.51 -14.22 -0.49
CA PRO A 174 11.72 -15.16 0.61
C PRO A 174 10.51 -15.16 1.56
N ASP A 175 10.19 -16.34 2.09
CA ASP A 175 9.20 -16.47 3.15
C ASP A 175 9.63 -15.67 4.38
N VAL A 176 8.69 -14.91 4.97
CA VAL A 176 8.90 -14.06 6.14
C VAL A 176 8.24 -14.71 7.36
#